data_5070239df1ce82e0eb3cf369108b05c6
#
_entry.id   5070239df1ce82e0eb3cf369108b05c6
#
_cell.length_a   1.000
_cell.length_b   1.000
_cell.length_c   1.000
_cell.angle_alpha   90.00
_cell.angle_beta   90.00
_cell.angle_gamma   90.00
#
_symmetry.space_group_name_H-M   'P 1'
#
loop_
_entity.id
_entity.type
_entity.pdbx_description
1 polymer ?
#
loop_
_entity_poly.entity_id
_entity_poly.type
_entity_poly.pdbx_seq_one_letter_code
_entity_poly.pdbx_strand_id
1 'polypeptide(L)'
;MSFYEDLVMQTQMNYSRYYSLYAAGKTPYVLSEKPALPYEEQIRRLVREIEEAECVLVGGASGLSAAGGGDFYYEDNASYRKYFGKYAEKYHFNGAFDGMMRPWKSREEFWGYLATFLHTTQTAEIREPYRDLDSLLDGKDFFVLTTNQDTQFVKLYPEEKVAEIQGDHRFFQCSKRCTDDTWDAVKPVEEMIRAMGEGTSVPTELIPRCPHCGAEAFLEKYHGKKLVILELGIGWRNQLIKAPLMRLTAREPQAVYVTVNLGEISIPDEIRDKSYGLDGDLAEILHELAGGGMEND
;
A
#
# COMPACT_ATOMS: atom_id res chain seq x y z
N MET A 1 -3.31 23.87 -10.81
CA MET A 1 -3.71 22.72 -9.95
C MET A 1 -2.45 22.03 -9.47
N SER A 2 -2.45 21.49 -8.26
CA SER A 2 -1.31 20.74 -7.77
C SER A 2 -1.27 19.35 -8.42
N PHE A 3 -0.11 18.69 -8.44
CA PHE A 3 0.01 17.28 -8.90
C PHE A 3 -0.99 16.35 -8.19
N TYR A 4 -1.19 16.60 -6.88
CA TYR A 4 -2.17 15.84 -6.09
C TYR A 4 -3.62 16.13 -6.52
N GLU A 5 -3.97 17.39 -6.78
CA GLU A 5 -5.31 17.74 -7.28
C GLU A 5 -5.57 17.14 -8.66
N ASP A 6 -4.56 17.17 -9.55
CA ASP A 6 -4.65 16.52 -10.86
C ASP A 6 -4.77 15.00 -10.72
N LEU A 7 -4.01 14.37 -9.82
CA LEU A 7 -4.06 12.93 -9.53
C LEU A 7 -5.42 12.53 -8.96
N VAL A 8 -5.95 13.28 -7.98
CA VAL A 8 -7.28 13.05 -7.40
C VAL A 8 -8.35 13.21 -8.46
N MET A 9 -8.26 14.25 -9.28
CA MET A 9 -9.23 14.50 -10.35
C MET A 9 -9.17 13.41 -11.43
N GLN A 10 -8.00 12.98 -11.87
CA GLN A 10 -7.84 11.86 -12.80
C GLN A 10 -8.36 10.55 -12.22
N THR A 11 -8.13 10.32 -10.93
CA THR A 11 -8.65 9.14 -10.22
C THR A 11 -10.16 9.18 -10.14
N GLN A 12 -10.77 10.32 -9.79
CA GLN A 12 -12.22 10.50 -9.77
C GLN A 12 -12.83 10.35 -11.16
N MET A 13 -12.20 10.90 -12.20
CA MET A 13 -12.68 10.76 -13.59
C MET A 13 -12.59 9.30 -14.06
N ASN A 14 -11.52 8.58 -13.75
CA ASN A 14 -11.40 7.16 -14.04
C ASN A 14 -12.44 6.35 -13.28
N TYR A 15 -12.62 6.62 -11.98
CA TYR A 15 -13.64 5.97 -11.15
C TYR A 15 -15.05 6.20 -11.69
N SER A 16 -15.40 7.44 -12.06
CA SER A 16 -16.69 7.76 -12.68
C SER A 16 -16.89 7.05 -14.01
N ARG A 17 -15.84 6.91 -14.81
CA ARG A 17 -15.88 6.19 -16.10
C ARG A 17 -16.12 4.70 -15.88
N TYR A 18 -15.39 4.06 -14.97
CA TYR A 18 -15.58 2.65 -14.66
C TYR A 18 -16.94 2.38 -14.01
N TYR A 19 -17.38 3.25 -13.10
CA TYR A 19 -18.71 3.14 -12.48
C TYR A 19 -19.83 3.29 -13.52
N SER A 20 -19.69 4.19 -14.47
CA SER A 20 -20.64 4.37 -15.57
C SER A 20 -20.70 3.13 -16.48
N LEU A 21 -19.58 2.50 -16.77
CA LEU A 21 -19.51 1.25 -17.54
C LEU A 21 -20.15 0.10 -16.76
N TYR A 22 -19.88 0.01 -15.48
CA TYR A 22 -20.50 -0.98 -14.59
C TYR A 22 -22.02 -0.80 -14.49
N ALA A 23 -22.50 0.41 -14.25
CA ALA A 23 -23.92 0.74 -14.18
C ALA A 23 -24.65 0.51 -15.51
N ALA A 24 -23.95 0.63 -16.64
CA ALA A 24 -24.47 0.32 -17.98
C ALA A 24 -24.44 -1.18 -18.33
N GLY A 25 -24.06 -2.06 -17.42
CA GLY A 25 -23.89 -3.48 -17.67
C GLY A 25 -22.76 -3.81 -18.64
N LYS A 26 -21.88 -2.84 -18.91
CA LYS A 26 -20.71 -2.97 -19.78
C LYS A 26 -19.43 -3.04 -18.93
N THR A 27 -19.43 -3.93 -17.94
CA THR A 27 -18.25 -4.09 -17.09
C THR A 27 -17.13 -4.72 -17.91
N PRO A 28 -15.96 -4.07 -17.97
CA PRO A 28 -14.77 -4.67 -18.56
C PRO A 28 -14.15 -5.74 -17.66
N TYR A 29 -14.78 -6.08 -16.52
CA TYR A 29 -14.20 -6.93 -15.51
C TYR A 29 -15.03 -8.19 -15.28
N VAL A 30 -14.33 -9.29 -15.11
CA VAL A 30 -14.90 -10.51 -14.54
C VAL A 30 -14.85 -10.37 -13.03
N LEU A 31 -16.00 -10.30 -12.39
CA LEU A 31 -16.12 -10.30 -10.94
C LEU A 31 -16.19 -11.74 -10.45
N SER A 32 -15.23 -12.14 -9.64
CA SER A 32 -15.13 -13.40 -8.88
C SER A 32 -15.81 -14.63 -9.53
N GLU A 33 -15.42 -14.97 -10.75
CA GLU A 33 -15.64 -16.34 -11.21
C GLU A 33 -14.80 -17.26 -10.32
N LYS A 34 -15.40 -18.39 -9.89
CA LYS A 34 -14.63 -19.39 -9.16
C LYS A 34 -13.43 -19.80 -10.00
N PRO A 35 -12.23 -19.87 -9.43
CA PRO A 35 -11.05 -20.29 -10.15
C PRO A 35 -11.31 -21.62 -10.88
N ALA A 36 -10.82 -21.72 -12.12
CA ALA A 36 -10.99 -22.93 -12.92
C ALA A 36 -10.18 -24.13 -12.39
N LEU A 37 -9.19 -23.85 -11.52
CA LEU A 37 -8.30 -24.85 -10.93
C LEU A 37 -8.55 -24.97 -9.40
N PRO A 38 -8.33 -26.13 -8.82
CA PRO A 38 -8.25 -26.29 -7.35
C PRO A 38 -7.18 -25.36 -6.75
N TYR A 39 -7.38 -24.92 -5.52
CA TYR A 39 -6.49 -23.97 -4.83
C TYR A 39 -5.02 -24.42 -4.84
N GLU A 40 -4.73 -25.64 -4.46
CA GLU A 40 -3.37 -26.22 -4.46
C GLU A 40 -2.70 -26.20 -5.85
N GLU A 41 -3.49 -26.37 -6.91
CA GLU A 41 -2.98 -26.30 -8.26
C GLU A 41 -2.69 -24.87 -8.70
N GLN A 42 -3.46 -23.89 -8.22
CA GLN A 42 -3.20 -22.47 -8.42
C GLN A 42 -1.90 -22.07 -7.70
N ILE A 43 -1.67 -22.49 -6.46
CA ILE A 43 -0.43 -22.23 -5.73
C ILE A 43 0.77 -22.84 -6.48
N ARG A 44 0.71 -24.13 -6.85
CA ARG A 44 1.78 -24.75 -7.62
C ARG A 44 2.03 -24.07 -8.98
N ARG A 45 0.99 -23.57 -9.61
CA ARG A 45 1.11 -22.79 -10.84
C ARG A 45 1.84 -21.49 -10.60
N LEU A 46 1.44 -20.71 -9.59
CA LEU A 46 2.05 -19.42 -9.27
C LEU A 46 3.53 -19.59 -8.90
N VAL A 47 3.87 -20.58 -8.10
CA VAL A 47 5.28 -20.90 -7.79
C VAL A 47 6.09 -21.09 -9.07
N ARG A 48 5.63 -21.94 -10.01
CA ARG A 48 6.32 -22.13 -11.31
C ARG A 48 6.43 -20.85 -12.11
N GLU A 49 5.35 -20.06 -12.20
CA GLU A 49 5.36 -18.78 -12.96
C GLU A 49 6.41 -17.82 -12.39
N ILE A 50 6.55 -17.76 -11.05
CA ILE A 50 7.55 -16.95 -10.40
C ILE A 50 8.96 -17.52 -10.62
N GLU A 51 9.14 -18.84 -10.48
CA GLU A 51 10.42 -19.51 -10.73
C GLU A 51 10.92 -19.29 -12.16
N GLU A 52 10.04 -19.33 -13.15
CA GLU A 52 10.36 -19.12 -14.56
C GLU A 52 10.47 -17.64 -14.97
N ALA A 53 9.97 -16.74 -14.14
CA ALA A 53 10.00 -15.30 -14.41
C ALA A 53 11.44 -14.74 -14.45
N GLU A 54 11.75 -13.91 -15.43
CA GLU A 54 12.99 -13.15 -15.49
C GLU A 54 12.96 -11.95 -14.52
N CYS A 55 11.77 -11.43 -14.23
CA CYS A 55 11.55 -10.42 -13.20
C CYS A 55 10.11 -10.45 -12.66
N VAL A 56 9.93 -9.92 -11.46
CA VAL A 56 8.62 -9.83 -10.79
C VAL A 56 8.30 -8.37 -10.49
N LEU A 57 7.13 -7.89 -10.92
CA LEU A 57 6.60 -6.60 -10.46
C LEU A 57 5.54 -6.84 -9.40
N VAL A 58 5.81 -6.36 -8.19
CA VAL A 58 4.89 -6.47 -7.05
C VAL A 58 4.04 -5.21 -6.93
N GLY A 59 2.73 -5.36 -6.89
CA GLY A 59 1.79 -4.30 -6.54
C GLY A 59 1.22 -4.53 -5.15
N GLY A 60 1.57 -3.69 -4.17
CA GLY A 60 1.13 -3.81 -2.78
C GLY A 60 0.24 -2.64 -2.33
N ALA A 61 -0.80 -2.93 -1.53
CA ALA A 61 -1.67 -1.93 -0.90
C ALA A 61 -2.05 -2.35 0.53
N SER A 62 -2.96 -1.59 1.15
CA SER A 62 -3.36 -1.75 2.58
C SER A 62 -3.78 -3.16 2.98
N GLY A 63 -4.28 -3.99 2.05
CA GLY A 63 -4.58 -5.39 2.31
C GLY A 63 -3.36 -6.21 2.73
N LEU A 64 -2.18 -5.95 2.17
CA LEU A 64 -0.94 -6.61 2.59
C LEU A 64 -0.53 -6.20 4.01
N SER A 65 -0.70 -4.92 4.37
CA SER A 65 -0.46 -4.46 5.74
C SER A 65 -1.44 -5.07 6.73
N ALA A 66 -2.73 -5.15 6.37
CA ALA A 66 -3.80 -5.72 7.19
C ALA A 66 -3.56 -7.21 7.47
N ALA A 67 -3.18 -7.99 6.46
CA ALA A 67 -2.83 -9.40 6.59
C ALA A 67 -1.73 -9.67 7.64
N GLY A 68 -0.83 -8.70 7.85
CA GLY A 68 0.20 -8.73 8.91
C GLY A 68 -0.19 -8.02 10.20
N GLY A 69 -1.48 -7.79 10.48
CA GLY A 69 -1.95 -7.08 11.68
C GLY A 69 -1.77 -5.55 11.64
N GLY A 70 -1.56 -4.97 10.45
CA GLY A 70 -1.55 -3.53 10.21
C GLY A 70 -2.92 -2.96 9.85
N ASP A 71 -3.98 -3.48 10.44
CA ASP A 71 -5.39 -3.23 10.12
C ASP A 71 -6.03 -2.05 10.87
N PHE A 72 -5.22 -1.23 11.54
CA PHE A 72 -5.68 -0.11 12.40
C PHE A 72 -6.28 1.09 11.66
N TYR A 73 -6.29 1.07 10.33
CA TYR A 73 -6.65 2.24 9.53
C TYR A 73 -8.13 2.56 9.51
N TYR A 74 -8.99 1.54 9.40
CA TYR A 74 -10.41 1.70 9.05
C TYR A 74 -11.38 1.40 10.18
N GLU A 75 -10.98 0.63 11.19
CA GLU A 75 -11.86 0.09 12.22
C GLU A 75 -11.29 0.23 13.63
N ASP A 76 -12.17 0.34 14.62
CA ASP A 76 -11.81 0.30 16.03
C ASP A 76 -11.59 -1.15 16.48
N ASN A 77 -10.39 -1.63 16.27
CA ASN A 77 -9.93 -2.97 16.60
C ASN A 77 -8.77 -2.96 17.61
N ALA A 78 -8.24 -4.13 17.95
CA ALA A 78 -7.14 -4.27 18.91
C ALA A 78 -5.87 -3.52 18.48
N SER A 79 -5.50 -3.58 17.20
CA SER A 79 -4.38 -2.83 16.62
C SER A 79 -4.58 -1.33 16.76
N TYR A 80 -5.76 -0.83 16.40
CA TYR A 80 -6.09 0.58 16.54
C TYR A 80 -6.03 1.04 18.00
N ARG A 81 -6.64 0.29 18.93
CA ARG A 81 -6.61 0.60 20.36
C ARG A 81 -5.20 0.58 20.94
N LYS A 82 -4.33 -0.31 20.48
CA LYS A 82 -2.92 -0.39 20.89
C LYS A 82 -2.15 0.90 20.59
N TYR A 83 -2.33 1.47 19.41
CA TYR A 83 -1.54 2.61 18.94
C TYR A 83 -2.26 3.96 19.11
N PHE A 84 -3.58 3.97 19.00
CA PHE A 84 -4.42 5.17 18.94
C PHE A 84 -5.47 5.26 20.05
N GLY A 85 -5.43 4.40 21.06
CA GLY A 85 -6.44 4.34 22.14
C GLY A 85 -6.74 5.69 22.78
N LYS A 86 -5.72 6.50 23.08
CA LYS A 86 -5.89 7.85 23.64
C LYS A 86 -6.67 8.81 22.72
N TYR A 87 -6.61 8.61 21.41
CA TYR A 87 -7.39 9.38 20.44
C TYR A 87 -8.80 8.84 20.27
N ALA A 88 -8.97 7.51 20.32
CA ALA A 88 -10.28 6.88 20.36
C ALA A 88 -11.10 7.38 21.55
N GLU A 89 -10.49 7.43 22.74
CA GLU A 89 -11.15 7.90 23.96
C GLU A 89 -11.47 9.39 23.92
N LYS A 90 -10.51 10.23 23.48
CA LYS A 90 -10.66 11.70 23.50
C LYS A 90 -11.53 12.23 22.36
N TYR A 91 -11.48 11.61 21.18
CA TYR A 91 -12.10 12.14 19.97
C TYR A 91 -13.16 11.23 19.36
N HIS A 92 -13.33 10.03 19.89
CA HIS A 92 -14.31 9.01 19.43
C HIS A 92 -14.09 8.57 17.97
N PHE A 93 -12.83 8.35 17.59
CA PHE A 93 -12.47 7.83 16.29
C PHE A 93 -12.72 6.32 16.21
N ASN A 94 -13.12 5.84 15.03
CA ASN A 94 -13.35 4.42 14.74
C ASN A 94 -12.19 3.78 13.94
N GLY A 95 -11.12 4.50 13.71
CA GLY A 95 -9.94 4.05 13.01
C GLY A 95 -8.98 5.21 12.78
N ALA A 96 -7.74 4.91 12.38
CA ALA A 96 -6.72 5.93 12.25
C ALA A 96 -7.01 6.94 11.12
N PHE A 97 -7.76 6.58 10.07
CA PHE A 97 -8.12 7.54 9.04
C PHE A 97 -9.13 8.60 9.48
N ASP A 98 -9.93 8.36 10.51
CA ASP A 98 -10.84 9.38 11.05
C ASP A 98 -10.07 10.61 11.51
N GLY A 99 -8.90 10.40 12.15
CA GLY A 99 -8.04 11.50 12.58
C GLY A 99 -7.36 12.24 11.43
N MET A 100 -7.10 11.58 10.30
CA MET A 100 -6.53 12.23 9.12
C MET A 100 -7.53 13.14 8.42
N MET A 101 -8.83 12.83 8.52
CA MET A 101 -9.90 13.51 7.77
C MET A 101 -10.63 14.59 8.56
N ARG A 102 -10.40 14.70 9.87
CA ARG A 102 -11.12 15.67 10.68
C ARG A 102 -10.48 17.05 10.70
N PRO A 103 -11.27 18.13 10.87
CA PRO A 103 -10.76 19.44 11.23
C PRO A 103 -10.28 19.44 12.68
N TRP A 104 -9.00 19.72 12.91
CA TRP A 104 -8.39 19.82 14.23
C TRP A 104 -8.55 21.23 14.82
N LYS A 105 -8.65 21.33 16.16
CA LYS A 105 -8.80 22.60 16.86
C LYS A 105 -7.51 23.43 16.85
N SER A 106 -6.35 22.77 16.81
CA SER A 106 -5.05 23.41 16.73
C SER A 106 -4.06 22.61 15.87
N ARG A 107 -2.97 23.26 15.48
CA ARG A 107 -1.87 22.61 14.77
C ARG A 107 -1.15 21.60 15.66
N GLU A 108 -1.04 21.91 16.94
CA GLU A 108 -0.41 21.06 17.94
C GLU A 108 -1.16 19.74 18.13
N GLU A 109 -2.50 19.76 18.15
CA GLU A 109 -3.32 18.55 18.18
C GLU A 109 -3.20 17.73 16.90
N PHE A 110 -3.24 18.40 15.73
CA PHE A 110 -3.05 17.74 14.44
C PHE A 110 -1.69 17.04 14.36
N TRP A 111 -0.62 17.76 14.68
CA TRP A 111 0.73 17.20 14.64
C TRP A 111 0.98 16.14 15.74
N GLY A 112 0.29 16.24 16.88
CA GLY A 112 0.29 15.18 17.88
C GLY A 112 -0.27 13.87 17.32
N TYR A 113 -1.40 13.98 16.61
CA TYR A 113 -2.00 12.84 15.93
C TYR A 113 -1.12 12.32 14.78
N LEU A 114 -0.67 13.21 13.91
CA LEU A 114 0.16 12.85 12.77
C LEU A 114 1.49 12.23 13.21
N ALA A 115 2.14 12.78 14.25
CA ALA A 115 3.35 12.19 14.81
C ALA A 115 3.11 10.77 15.34
N THR A 116 1.98 10.52 16.01
CA THR A 116 1.61 9.16 16.45
C THR A 116 1.42 8.22 15.25
N PHE A 117 0.76 8.69 14.20
CA PHE A 117 0.54 7.91 12.97
C PHE A 117 1.87 7.55 12.29
N LEU A 118 2.73 8.55 12.06
CA LEU A 118 4.05 8.36 11.46
C LEU A 118 4.94 7.45 12.32
N HIS A 119 5.00 7.69 13.62
CA HIS A 119 5.80 6.88 14.54
C HIS A 119 5.37 5.41 14.53
N THR A 120 4.06 5.14 14.53
CA THR A 120 3.52 3.78 14.48
C THR A 120 3.99 3.03 13.24
N THR A 121 4.06 3.68 12.09
CA THR A 121 4.52 3.06 10.84
C THR A 121 6.06 3.00 10.77
N GLN A 122 6.74 4.05 11.18
CA GLN A 122 8.22 4.11 11.19
C GLN A 122 8.85 3.07 12.13
N THR A 123 8.24 2.79 13.29
CA THR A 123 8.77 1.85 14.29
C THR A 123 8.21 0.43 14.19
N ALA A 124 7.21 0.21 13.34
CA ALA A 124 6.65 -1.13 13.14
C ALA A 124 7.73 -2.13 12.70
N GLU A 125 7.77 -3.30 13.34
CA GLU A 125 8.58 -4.42 12.86
C GLU A 125 8.09 -4.90 11.49
N ILE A 126 8.98 -5.57 10.74
CA ILE A 126 8.59 -6.20 9.46
C ILE A 126 7.60 -7.32 9.76
N ARG A 127 6.42 -7.25 9.13
CA ARG A 127 5.34 -8.21 9.31
C ARG A 127 5.57 -9.48 8.50
N GLU A 128 4.99 -10.59 8.97
CA GLU A 128 5.22 -11.91 8.38
C GLU A 128 4.90 -11.98 6.88
N PRO A 129 3.76 -11.48 6.36
CA PRO A 129 3.48 -11.52 4.92
C PRO A 129 4.52 -10.80 4.06
N TYR A 130 5.22 -9.81 4.60
CA TYR A 130 6.31 -9.14 3.88
C TYR A 130 7.58 -9.98 3.88
N ARG A 131 7.86 -10.76 4.96
CA ARG A 131 8.97 -11.72 5.01
C ARG A 131 8.73 -12.90 4.06
N ASP A 132 7.50 -13.39 4.01
CA ASP A 132 7.12 -14.47 3.08
C ASP A 132 7.28 -14.03 1.63
N LEU A 133 6.83 -12.80 1.31
CA LEU A 133 7.05 -12.21 0.00
C LEU A 133 8.55 -12.02 -0.31
N ASP A 134 9.35 -11.59 0.64
CA ASP A 134 10.80 -11.47 0.49
C ASP A 134 11.45 -12.82 0.16
N SER A 135 11.04 -13.86 0.88
CA SER A 135 11.49 -15.25 0.60
C SER A 135 11.09 -15.72 -0.81
N LEU A 136 9.89 -15.35 -1.26
CA LEU A 136 9.40 -15.67 -2.60
C LEU A 136 10.17 -14.94 -3.72
N LEU A 137 10.69 -13.77 -3.43
CA LEU A 137 11.46 -12.93 -4.35
C LEU A 137 12.97 -13.19 -4.32
N ASP A 138 13.44 -14.10 -3.45
CA ASP A 138 14.87 -14.39 -3.31
C ASP A 138 15.48 -14.84 -4.66
N GLY A 139 16.62 -14.23 -5.00
CA GLY A 139 17.32 -14.48 -6.26
C GLY A 139 16.62 -13.93 -7.53
N LYS A 140 15.47 -13.25 -7.41
CA LYS A 140 14.75 -12.64 -8.55
C LYS A 140 15.16 -11.18 -8.79
N ASP A 141 15.12 -10.77 -10.04
CA ASP A 141 15.01 -9.34 -10.34
C ASP A 141 13.56 -8.92 -10.14
N PHE A 142 13.33 -7.93 -9.29
CA PHE A 142 11.98 -7.47 -8.95
C PHE A 142 11.92 -5.97 -8.75
N PHE A 143 10.70 -5.45 -8.79
CA PHE A 143 10.38 -4.08 -8.40
C PHE A 143 9.04 -4.03 -7.67
N VAL A 144 8.93 -3.13 -6.68
CA VAL A 144 7.70 -2.93 -5.90
C VAL A 144 7.07 -1.60 -6.24
N LEU A 145 5.78 -1.62 -6.60
CA LEU A 145 4.94 -0.44 -6.72
C LEU A 145 3.87 -0.48 -5.63
N THR A 146 3.86 0.49 -4.71
CA THR A 146 2.95 0.44 -3.57
C THR A 146 2.28 1.77 -3.26
N THR A 147 1.06 1.70 -2.70
CA THR A 147 0.40 2.83 -2.00
C THR A 147 0.64 2.79 -0.50
N ASN A 148 1.26 1.72 0.02
CA ASN A 148 1.57 1.65 1.44
C ASN A 148 2.68 2.63 1.80
N GLN A 149 2.44 3.39 2.85
CA GLN A 149 3.38 4.33 3.46
C GLN A 149 3.89 3.80 4.81
N ASP A 150 3.66 2.51 5.08
CA ASP A 150 3.93 1.87 6.37
C ASP A 150 5.38 1.43 6.56
N THR A 151 6.26 1.85 5.69
CA THR A 151 7.71 1.60 5.70
C THR A 151 8.13 0.13 5.59
N GLN A 152 7.20 -0.81 5.38
CA GLN A 152 7.52 -2.24 5.37
C GLN A 152 8.44 -2.62 4.21
N PHE A 153 8.12 -2.20 2.99
CA PHE A 153 8.93 -2.49 1.81
C PHE A 153 10.31 -1.84 1.87
N VAL A 154 10.38 -0.57 2.28
CA VAL A 154 11.65 0.17 2.34
C VAL A 154 12.55 -0.22 3.51
N LYS A 155 12.07 -1.05 4.42
CA LYS A 155 12.89 -1.74 5.43
C LYS A 155 13.50 -3.05 4.91
N LEU A 156 12.89 -3.66 3.91
CA LEU A 156 13.37 -4.90 3.29
C LEU A 156 14.24 -4.64 2.08
N TYR A 157 13.89 -3.64 1.28
CA TYR A 157 14.48 -3.43 -0.04
C TYR A 157 15.11 -2.05 -0.17
N PRO A 158 16.17 -1.92 -0.99
CA PRO A 158 16.77 -0.62 -1.29
C PRO A 158 15.80 0.26 -2.10
N GLU A 159 15.97 1.57 -2.01
CA GLU A 159 15.05 2.56 -2.59
C GLU A 159 14.87 2.42 -4.11
N GLU A 160 15.90 1.98 -4.83
CA GLU A 160 15.82 1.72 -6.27
C GLU A 160 14.93 0.55 -6.66
N LYS A 161 14.48 -0.26 -5.70
CA LYS A 161 13.56 -1.39 -5.89
C LYS A 161 12.11 -1.08 -5.47
N VAL A 162 11.84 0.09 -4.91
CA VAL A 162 10.50 0.42 -4.34
C VAL A 162 10.03 1.79 -4.81
N ALA A 163 8.82 1.87 -5.33
CA ALA A 163 8.12 3.14 -5.56
C ALA A 163 6.89 3.25 -4.66
N GLU A 164 6.98 4.10 -3.66
CA GLU A 164 5.88 4.46 -2.76
C GLU A 164 5.12 5.66 -3.34
N ILE A 165 4.14 5.40 -4.20
CA ILE A 165 3.47 6.44 -5.02
C ILE A 165 2.57 7.40 -4.24
N GLN A 166 2.31 7.15 -2.97
CA GLN A 166 1.59 8.06 -2.05
C GLN A 166 2.50 8.73 -1.03
N GLY A 167 3.81 8.53 -1.14
CA GLY A 167 4.79 9.08 -0.23
C GLY A 167 5.36 8.08 0.76
N ASP A 168 6.47 8.47 1.37
CA ASP A 168 7.21 7.70 2.35
C ASP A 168 7.16 8.41 3.72
N HIS A 169 6.70 7.72 4.75
CA HIS A 169 6.61 8.26 6.10
C HIS A 169 7.98 8.58 6.76
N ARG A 170 9.08 8.22 6.12
CA ARG A 170 10.44 8.56 6.59
C ARG A 170 10.87 9.98 6.24
N PHE A 171 10.13 10.66 5.35
CA PHE A 171 10.52 11.96 4.82
C PHE A 171 9.41 13.00 4.90
N PHE A 172 9.82 14.24 5.15
CA PHE A 172 9.01 15.44 4.97
C PHE A 172 9.38 16.18 3.68
N GLN A 173 8.50 17.03 3.21
CA GLN A 173 8.62 17.84 2.02
C GLN A 173 7.92 19.21 2.16
N CYS A 174 8.00 20.17 1.24
CA CYS A 174 7.38 21.49 1.37
C CYS A 174 5.89 21.53 0.98
N SER A 175 4.94 21.81 1.89
CA SER A 175 3.50 21.92 1.55
C SER A 175 3.19 23.00 0.52
N LYS A 176 4.08 23.98 0.32
CA LYS A 176 3.99 24.98 -0.72
C LYS A 176 4.78 24.64 -1.98
N ARG A 177 5.47 23.47 -1.99
CA ARG A 177 6.32 23.04 -3.10
C ARG A 177 7.34 24.11 -3.53
N CYS A 178 7.98 24.75 -2.57
CA CYS A 178 9.01 25.72 -2.86
C CYS A 178 10.33 25.08 -3.30
N THR A 179 10.47 23.79 -3.09
CA THR A 179 11.59 22.92 -3.46
C THR A 179 11.08 21.49 -3.65
N ASP A 180 11.78 20.70 -4.46
CA ASP A 180 11.57 19.25 -4.60
C ASP A 180 12.37 18.43 -3.57
N ASP A 181 13.19 19.10 -2.75
CA ASP A 181 13.96 18.45 -1.68
C ASP A 181 13.04 17.84 -0.62
N THR A 182 13.43 16.68 -0.13
CA THR A 182 12.87 16.03 1.04
C THR A 182 13.85 16.10 2.22
N TRP A 183 13.37 15.93 3.45
CA TRP A 183 14.20 15.88 4.64
C TRP A 183 13.66 14.86 5.66
N ASP A 184 14.54 14.41 6.54
CA ASP A 184 14.25 13.39 7.55
C ASP A 184 13.00 13.71 8.37
N ALA A 185 12.08 12.76 8.48
CA ALA A 185 10.89 12.82 9.33
C ALA A 185 11.05 11.96 10.60
N VAL A 186 11.95 10.98 10.62
CA VAL A 186 12.04 9.99 11.69
C VAL A 186 12.44 10.66 13.02
N LYS A 187 13.56 11.38 13.03
CA LYS A 187 14.05 12.05 14.25
C LYS A 187 13.07 13.11 14.78
N PRO A 188 12.54 14.05 13.94
CA PRO A 188 11.53 14.98 14.41
C PRO A 188 10.28 14.31 14.98
N VAL A 189 9.83 13.22 14.37
CA VAL A 189 8.68 12.45 14.87
C VAL A 189 8.98 11.83 16.24
N GLU A 190 10.15 11.21 16.43
CA GLU A 190 10.58 10.70 17.73
C GLU A 190 10.63 11.79 18.81
N GLU A 191 11.12 12.99 18.47
CA GLU A 191 11.16 14.13 19.39
C GLU A 191 9.76 14.60 19.75
N MET A 192 8.84 14.68 18.78
CA MET A 192 7.43 15.02 19.03
C MET A 192 6.76 14.00 19.95
N ILE A 193 6.95 12.69 19.70
CA ILE A 193 6.40 11.64 20.56
C ILE A 193 6.94 11.73 21.98
N ARG A 194 8.23 11.94 22.12
CA ARG A 194 8.88 12.07 23.44
C ARG A 194 8.35 13.29 24.21
N ALA A 195 8.22 14.44 23.53
CA ALA A 195 7.73 15.68 24.13
C ALA A 195 6.23 15.62 24.45
N MET A 196 5.45 14.92 23.66
CA MET A 196 4.01 14.75 23.86
C MET A 196 3.68 13.80 25.03
N GLY A 197 4.49 12.77 25.28
CA GLY A 197 4.23 11.75 26.31
C GLY A 197 2.84 11.13 26.19
N GLU A 198 2.11 11.10 27.31
CA GLU A 198 0.74 10.58 27.35
C GLU A 198 -0.30 11.55 26.74
N GLY A 199 0.09 12.77 26.41
CA GLY A 199 -0.78 13.77 25.79
C GLY A 199 -1.15 13.46 24.34
N THR A 200 -1.88 14.41 23.73
CA THR A 200 -2.33 14.33 22.32
C THR A 200 -1.94 15.55 21.50
N SER A 201 -1.09 16.42 22.04
CA SER A 201 -0.63 17.66 21.41
C SER A 201 0.87 17.78 21.52
N VAL A 202 1.54 18.21 20.47
CA VAL A 202 2.97 18.50 20.48
C VAL A 202 3.24 19.96 20.84
N PRO A 203 4.42 20.30 21.38
CA PRO A 203 4.87 21.69 21.48
C PRO A 203 4.95 22.36 20.10
N THR A 204 4.54 23.64 20.02
CA THR A 204 4.50 24.41 18.75
C THR A 204 5.86 24.46 18.04
N GLU A 205 6.93 24.54 18.79
CA GLU A 205 8.32 24.62 18.31
C GLU A 205 8.80 23.32 17.62
N LEU A 206 8.14 22.19 17.89
CA LEU A 206 8.47 20.90 17.27
C LEU A 206 7.67 20.64 15.97
N ILE A 207 6.73 21.51 15.61
CA ILE A 207 6.00 21.36 14.35
C ILE A 207 6.95 21.54 13.18
N PRO A 208 7.14 20.51 12.32
CA PRO A 208 8.12 20.53 11.24
C PRO A 208 7.85 21.62 10.20
N ARG A 209 8.91 22.27 9.78
CA ARG A 209 8.86 23.34 8.77
C ARG A 209 9.88 23.11 7.69
N CYS A 210 9.51 23.49 6.46
CA CYS A 210 10.42 23.45 5.33
C CYS A 210 11.66 24.32 5.61
N PRO A 211 12.87 23.79 5.45
CA PRO A 211 14.11 24.53 5.69
C PRO A 211 14.31 25.69 4.72
N HIS A 212 13.64 25.69 3.55
CA HIS A 212 13.76 26.74 2.52
C HIS A 212 12.78 27.90 2.71
N CYS A 213 11.51 27.61 3.04
CA CYS A 213 10.47 28.66 3.11
C CYS A 213 9.59 28.61 4.37
N GLY A 214 9.86 27.71 5.29
CA GLY A 214 9.09 27.52 6.50
C GLY A 214 7.82 26.66 6.37
N ALA A 215 7.56 26.04 5.23
CA ALA A 215 6.38 25.20 4.90
C ALA A 215 6.69 23.70 4.60
N GLU A 216 5.84 22.77 4.24
CA GLU A 216 5.95 21.25 4.30
C GLU A 216 6.01 20.37 2.97
N ALA A 217 6.10 19.01 2.75
CA ALA A 217 6.65 17.85 2.04
C ALA A 217 6.12 16.74 1.08
N PHE A 218 6.78 15.94 0.02
CA PHE A 218 6.37 14.74 -0.86
C PHE A 218 7.40 13.94 -1.76
N LEU A 219 7.20 12.98 -2.84
CA LEU A 219 7.93 11.85 -3.43
C LEU A 219 8.00 11.30 -4.89
N GLU A 220 8.64 9.99 -5.42
CA GLU A 220 8.59 9.26 -6.74
C GLU A 220 9.47 8.02 -7.27
N LYS A 221 9.43 6.91 -8.23
CA LYS A 221 9.18 6.35 -9.56
C LYS A 221 9.96 5.17 -10.29
N TYR A 222 9.47 4.36 -11.46
CA TYR A 222 10.20 3.38 -12.34
C TYR A 222 9.62 2.59 -13.58
N HIS A 223 10.30 1.54 -14.34
CA HIS A 223 9.84 0.74 -15.55
C HIS A 223 10.67 -0.47 -16.15
N GLY A 224 10.13 -1.58 -16.76
CA GLY A 224 10.11 -2.51 -17.91
C GLY A 224 10.90 -3.81 -18.22
N LYS A 225 10.40 -5.14 -18.08
CA LYS A 225 10.98 -6.43 -18.55
C LYS A 225 9.97 -7.61 -18.63
N LYS A 226 10.37 -8.92 -18.90
CA LYS A 226 9.50 -10.12 -18.75
C LYS A 226 9.05 -10.23 -17.29
N LEU A 227 7.73 -10.31 -17.07
CA LEU A 227 7.16 -9.67 -15.91
C LEU A 227 6.05 -10.53 -15.34
N VAL A 228 6.18 -11.02 -14.11
CA VAL A 228 5.00 -11.35 -13.32
C VAL A 228 4.57 -10.10 -12.56
N ILE A 229 3.33 -9.72 -12.73
CA ILE A 229 2.69 -8.61 -12.02
C ILE A 229 1.85 -9.21 -10.91
N LEU A 230 2.40 -9.20 -9.70
CA LEU A 230 1.76 -9.78 -8.53
C LEU A 230 1.04 -8.67 -7.74
N GLU A 231 -0.29 -8.65 -7.83
CA GLU A 231 -1.14 -7.69 -7.13
C GLU A 231 -1.65 -8.26 -5.81
N LEU A 232 -1.26 -7.65 -4.69
CA LEU A 232 -1.46 -8.17 -3.35
C LEU A 232 -2.41 -7.27 -2.52
N GLY A 233 -3.62 -7.74 -2.24
CA GLY A 233 -4.59 -7.06 -1.38
C GLY A 233 -5.03 -5.69 -1.89
N ILE A 234 -5.13 -5.52 -3.20
CA ILE A 234 -5.57 -4.27 -3.83
C ILE A 234 -7.05 -4.38 -4.19
N GLY A 235 -7.90 -3.83 -3.33
CA GLY A 235 -9.34 -3.76 -3.58
C GLY A 235 -9.69 -2.92 -4.80
N TRP A 236 -10.85 -3.17 -5.37
CA TRP A 236 -11.41 -2.46 -6.54
C TRP A 236 -11.31 -0.94 -6.47
N ARG A 237 -11.47 -0.36 -5.27
CA ARG A 237 -11.46 1.09 -5.07
C ARG A 237 -10.09 1.72 -5.28
N ASN A 238 -9.00 0.97 -5.16
CA ASN A 238 -7.65 1.48 -5.32
C ASN A 238 -7.16 1.39 -6.78
N GLN A 239 -7.79 2.18 -7.65
CA GLN A 239 -7.45 2.24 -9.07
C GLN A 239 -6.10 2.93 -9.36
N LEU A 240 -5.49 3.58 -8.37
CA LEU A 240 -4.16 4.19 -8.52
C LEU A 240 -3.06 3.18 -8.81
N ILE A 241 -3.19 1.96 -8.26
CA ILE A 241 -2.28 0.84 -8.56
C ILE A 241 -2.91 -0.13 -9.56
N LYS A 242 -4.12 -0.58 -9.26
CA LYS A 242 -4.80 -1.61 -10.05
C LYS A 242 -4.85 -1.29 -11.55
N ALA A 243 -5.30 -0.09 -11.92
CA ALA A 243 -5.42 0.29 -13.33
C ALA A 243 -4.07 0.45 -14.07
N PRO A 244 -3.00 1.02 -13.49
CA PRO A 244 -1.67 0.99 -14.09
C PRO A 244 -1.11 -0.41 -14.31
N LEU A 245 -1.24 -1.31 -13.33
CA LEU A 245 -0.76 -2.69 -13.43
C LEU A 245 -1.50 -3.46 -14.55
N MET A 246 -2.82 -3.35 -14.61
CA MET A 246 -3.63 -3.96 -15.67
C MET A 246 -3.28 -3.40 -17.06
N ARG A 247 -3.08 -2.08 -17.18
CA ARG A 247 -2.64 -1.45 -18.45
C ARG A 247 -1.25 -1.89 -18.87
N LEU A 248 -0.32 -2.04 -17.91
CA LEU A 248 1.00 -2.58 -18.18
C LEU A 248 0.90 -4.02 -18.71
N THR A 249 0.10 -4.85 -18.05
CA THR A 249 -0.16 -6.23 -18.50
C THR A 249 -0.73 -6.25 -19.93
N ALA A 250 -1.69 -5.38 -20.24
CA ALA A 250 -2.25 -5.30 -21.60
C ALA A 250 -1.20 -4.95 -22.66
N ARG A 251 -0.26 -4.05 -22.32
CA ARG A 251 0.79 -3.57 -23.21
C ARG A 251 1.93 -4.55 -23.41
N GLU A 252 2.33 -5.24 -22.34
CA GLU A 252 3.49 -6.13 -22.37
C GLU A 252 3.10 -7.56 -22.78
N PRO A 253 3.55 -8.07 -23.96
CA PRO A 253 3.09 -9.35 -24.49
C PRO A 253 3.41 -10.56 -23.61
N GLN A 254 4.50 -10.49 -22.83
CA GLN A 254 4.99 -11.58 -21.97
C GLN A 254 4.67 -11.35 -20.49
N ALA A 255 3.84 -10.36 -20.14
CA ALA A 255 3.41 -10.15 -18.77
C ALA A 255 2.33 -11.14 -18.36
N VAL A 256 2.46 -11.71 -17.17
CA VAL A 256 1.43 -12.45 -16.46
C VAL A 256 0.95 -11.59 -15.28
N TYR A 257 -0.35 -11.41 -15.16
CA TYR A 257 -0.95 -10.66 -14.05
C TYR A 257 -1.66 -11.60 -13.09
N VAL A 258 -1.28 -11.54 -11.84
CA VAL A 258 -1.88 -12.32 -10.74
C VAL A 258 -2.40 -11.38 -9.67
N THR A 259 -3.68 -11.46 -9.36
CA THR A 259 -4.30 -10.71 -8.26
C THR A 259 -4.64 -11.63 -7.11
N VAL A 260 -4.16 -11.31 -5.90
CA VAL A 260 -4.45 -12.04 -4.66
C VAL A 260 -5.29 -11.15 -3.75
N ASN A 261 -6.52 -11.53 -3.49
CA ASN A 261 -7.43 -10.75 -2.64
C ASN A 261 -8.52 -11.63 -2.04
N LEU A 262 -9.12 -11.20 -0.93
CA LEU A 262 -10.21 -11.92 -0.27
C LEU A 262 -11.56 -11.42 -0.80
N GLY A 263 -12.31 -12.29 -1.50
CA GLY A 263 -13.67 -12.04 -1.97
C GLY A 263 -13.81 -11.01 -3.10
N GLU A 264 -12.69 -10.43 -3.60
CA GLU A 264 -12.72 -9.37 -4.60
C GLU A 264 -11.65 -9.60 -5.68
N ILE A 265 -11.90 -10.56 -6.56
CA ILE A 265 -11.07 -10.82 -7.74
C ILE A 265 -11.67 -10.08 -8.95
N SER A 266 -10.85 -9.23 -9.59
CA SER A 266 -11.30 -8.40 -10.71
C SER A 266 -10.22 -8.38 -11.80
N ILE A 267 -10.51 -8.98 -12.95
CA ILE A 267 -9.62 -9.08 -14.11
C ILE A 267 -10.34 -8.57 -15.36
N PRO A 268 -9.77 -7.58 -16.08
CA PRO A 268 -10.35 -7.08 -17.34
C PRO A 268 -10.28 -8.12 -18.46
N ASP A 269 -11.26 -8.09 -19.33
CA ASP A 269 -11.32 -9.00 -20.50
C ASP A 269 -10.07 -8.90 -21.40
N GLU A 270 -9.49 -7.70 -21.52
CA GLU A 270 -8.34 -7.42 -22.37
C GLU A 270 -7.04 -8.13 -21.95
N ILE A 271 -6.98 -8.62 -20.71
CA ILE A 271 -5.80 -9.33 -20.17
C ILE A 271 -6.13 -10.72 -19.62
N ARG A 272 -7.37 -11.19 -19.80
CA ARG A 272 -7.88 -12.41 -19.19
C ARG A 272 -7.07 -13.67 -19.56
N ASP A 273 -6.59 -13.76 -20.78
CA ASP A 273 -5.82 -14.89 -21.30
C ASP A 273 -4.43 -15.05 -20.67
N LYS A 274 -3.92 -13.98 -20.05
CA LYS A 274 -2.62 -13.94 -19.36
C LYS A 274 -2.73 -13.48 -17.90
N SER A 275 -3.91 -13.67 -17.29
CA SER A 275 -4.19 -13.25 -15.92
C SER A 275 -5.00 -14.29 -15.17
N TYR A 276 -4.81 -14.35 -13.85
CA TYR A 276 -5.66 -15.15 -12.96
C TYR A 276 -5.69 -14.55 -11.55
N GLY A 277 -6.66 -14.98 -10.74
CA GLY A 277 -6.83 -14.53 -9.37
C GLY A 277 -6.76 -15.69 -8.36
N LEU A 278 -6.17 -15.40 -7.21
CA LEU A 278 -6.27 -16.24 -6.01
C LEU A 278 -7.20 -15.56 -5.02
N ASP A 279 -8.33 -16.20 -4.73
CA ASP A 279 -9.31 -15.73 -3.75
C ASP A 279 -9.06 -16.41 -2.41
N GLY A 280 -8.56 -15.68 -1.42
CA GLY A 280 -8.26 -16.22 -0.10
C GLY A 280 -7.56 -15.22 0.81
N ASP A 281 -7.25 -15.65 2.02
CA ASP A 281 -6.48 -14.86 2.96
C ASP A 281 -5.05 -14.63 2.44
N LEU A 282 -4.64 -13.39 2.38
CA LEU A 282 -3.37 -13.01 1.79
C LEU A 282 -2.17 -13.50 2.62
N ALA A 283 -2.28 -13.55 3.94
CA ALA A 283 -1.22 -14.05 4.80
C ALA A 283 -1.04 -15.56 4.64
N GLU A 284 -2.14 -16.31 4.57
CA GLU A 284 -2.11 -17.75 4.34
C GLU A 284 -1.50 -18.07 2.97
N ILE A 285 -1.97 -17.41 1.91
CA ILE A 285 -1.47 -17.60 0.55
C ILE A 285 0.04 -17.31 0.46
N LEU A 286 0.51 -16.18 0.99
CA LEU A 286 1.93 -15.84 0.96
C LEU A 286 2.77 -16.81 1.78
N HIS A 287 2.28 -17.27 2.93
CA HIS A 287 2.95 -18.27 3.75
C HIS A 287 3.11 -19.60 3.01
N GLU A 288 2.06 -20.08 2.34
CA GLU A 288 2.13 -21.29 1.50
C GLU A 288 3.09 -21.15 0.31
N LEU A 289 3.06 -19.98 -0.36
CA LEU A 289 3.96 -19.68 -1.48
C LEU A 289 5.43 -19.64 -1.04
N ALA A 290 5.71 -19.17 0.17
CA ALA A 290 7.05 -19.16 0.77
C ALA A 290 7.53 -20.55 1.28
N GLY A 291 6.74 -21.61 1.09
CA GLY A 291 7.08 -22.99 1.49
C GLY A 291 6.66 -23.38 2.91
N GLY A 292 5.88 -22.53 3.60
CA GLY A 292 5.38 -22.78 4.96
C GLY A 292 4.36 -23.92 5.07
N GLY A 293 3.86 -24.45 3.94
CA GLY A 293 2.85 -25.52 3.90
C GLY A 293 3.18 -26.72 3.01
N MET A 294 4.28 -26.66 2.24
CA MET A 294 4.68 -27.79 1.38
C MET A 294 5.71 -28.67 2.09
N GLU A 295 5.25 -29.57 2.95
CA GLU A 295 6.03 -30.77 3.25
C GLU A 295 6.13 -31.59 1.95
N ASN A 296 7.36 -31.87 1.52
CA ASN A 296 7.62 -32.68 0.34
C ASN A 296 7.18 -34.12 0.62
N ASP A 297 6.12 -34.55 -0.03
CA ASP A 297 5.81 -35.97 -0.21
C ASP A 297 6.68 -36.62 -1.31
#